data_fe6f554d7a5917dd4272d4a51ecf6c49
#
_entry.id   fe6f554d7a5917dd4272d4a51ecf6c49
#
_cell.length_a   1.000
_cell.length_b   1.000
_cell.length_c   1.000
_cell.angle_alpha   90.00
_cell.angle_beta   90.00
_cell.angle_gamma   90.00
#
_symmetry.space_group_name_H-M   'P 1'
#
loop_
_entity.id
_entity.type
_entity.pdbx_description
1 polymer ?
#
loop_
_entity_poly.entity_id
_entity_poly.type
_entity_poly.pdbx_seq_one_letter_code
_entity_poly.pdbx_strand_id
1 'polypeptide(L)' 'MGESSVKDYTDFKVQKEILLEYLQVMIALQDWHGVADVAMDLRELEAGQ' A
#
# COMPACT_ATOMS: atom_id res chain seq x y z
N MET A 1 -2.58 -24.90 -0.35
CA MET A 1 -2.12 -23.87 -1.26
C MET A 1 -3.18 -22.89 -1.61
N GLY A 2 -4.42 -23.34 -1.78
CA GLY A 2 -5.51 -22.42 -2.03
C GLY A 2 -5.70 -21.41 -0.92
N GLU A 3 -5.46 -21.87 0.30
CA GLU A 3 -5.60 -20.98 1.45
C GLU A 3 -4.59 -19.84 1.40
N SER A 4 -3.37 -20.15 1.00
CA SER A 4 -2.35 -19.11 0.89
C SER A 4 -2.74 -18.04 -0.11
N SER A 5 -3.30 -18.44 -1.23
CA SER A 5 -3.70 -17.48 -2.27
C SER A 5 -4.76 -16.52 -1.74
N VAL A 6 -5.78 -17.06 -1.06
CA VAL A 6 -6.86 -16.23 -0.51
C VAL A 6 -6.31 -15.29 0.55
N LYS A 7 -5.46 -15.82 1.43
CA LYS A 7 -4.89 -15.03 2.50
C LYS A 7 -4.00 -13.92 1.92
N ASP A 8 -3.20 -14.28 0.92
CA ASP A 8 -2.30 -13.29 0.29
C ASP A 8 -3.09 -12.16 -0.32
N TYR A 9 -4.20 -12.48 -0.99
CA TYR A 9 -5.04 -11.45 -1.59
C TYR A 9 -5.62 -10.53 -0.52
N THR A 10 -6.07 -11.10 0.60
CA THR A 10 -6.63 -10.32 1.68
C THR A 10 -5.56 -9.40 2.28
N ASP A 11 -4.36 -9.95 2.51
CA ASP A 11 -3.28 -9.15 3.06
C ASP A 11 -2.90 -8.01 2.11
N PHE A 12 -2.85 -8.30 0.82
CA PHE A 12 -2.56 -7.29 -0.18
C PHE A 12 -3.57 -6.16 -0.13
N LYS A 13 -4.85 -6.51 -0.07
CA LYS A 13 -5.90 -5.50 -0.06
C LYS A 13 -5.83 -4.63 1.18
N VAL A 14 -5.61 -5.25 2.33
CA VAL A 14 -5.51 -4.52 3.59
C VAL A 14 -4.30 -3.59 3.58
N GLN A 15 -3.16 -4.09 3.14
CA GLN A 15 -1.96 -3.26 3.09
C GLN A 15 -2.13 -2.10 2.12
N LYS A 16 -2.78 -2.36 0.98
CA LYS A 16 -3.00 -1.29 0.01
C LYS A 16 -3.89 -0.19 0.60
N GLU A 17 -4.93 -0.58 1.32
CA GLU A 17 -5.82 0.40 1.92
C GLU A 17 -5.10 1.23 2.98
N ILE A 18 -4.27 0.58 3.79
CA ILE A 18 -3.50 1.29 4.81
C ILE A 18 -2.56 2.30 4.15
N LEU A 19 -1.88 1.89 3.10
CA LEU A 19 -0.95 2.77 2.41
C LEU A 19 -1.68 3.93 1.74
N LEU A 20 -2.88 3.69 1.20
CA LEU A 20 -3.65 4.77 0.59
C LEU A 20 -4.09 5.79 1.63
N GLU A 21 -4.49 5.34 2.81
CA GLU A 21 -4.85 6.26 3.88
C GLU A 21 -3.64 7.06 4.34
N TYR A 22 -2.52 6.39 4.47
CA TYR A 22 -1.29 7.05 4.87
C TYR A 22 -0.88 8.09 3.83
N LEU A 23 -1.06 7.75 2.57
CA LEU A 23 -0.77 8.67 1.47
C LEU A 23 -1.60 9.94 1.60
N GLN A 24 -2.90 9.79 1.90
CA GLN A 24 -3.76 10.94 2.05
C GLN A 24 -3.31 11.83 3.19
N VAL A 25 -2.86 11.23 4.30
CA VAL A 25 -2.35 12.00 5.42
C VAL A 25 -1.11 12.77 5.02
N MET A 26 -0.21 12.12 4.30
CA MET A 26 1.02 12.77 3.85
C MET A 26 0.73 13.93 2.92
N ILE A 27 -0.26 13.76 2.04
CA ILE A 27 -0.66 14.84 1.14
C ILE A 27 -1.23 16.00 1.94
N ALA A 28 -2.07 15.72 2.92
CA ALA A 28 -2.68 16.76 3.73
C ALA A 28 -1.63 17.54 4.50
N LEU A 29 -0.57 16.87 4.93
CA LEU A 29 0.54 17.52 5.62
C LEU A 29 1.52 18.18 4.66
N GLN A 30 1.32 17.98 3.36
CA GLN A 30 2.24 18.45 2.33
C GLN A 30 3.64 17.90 2.51
N ASP A 31 3.72 16.70 3.05
CA ASP A 31 4.97 15.98 3.21
C ASP A 31 5.26 15.21 1.94
N TRP A 32 5.82 15.91 0.96
CA TRP A 32 6.02 15.32 -0.37
C TRP A 32 7.05 14.21 -0.37
N HIS A 33 7.99 14.24 0.55
CA HIS A 33 8.94 13.15 0.71
C HIS A 33 8.20 11.88 1.16
N GLY A 34 7.31 12.02 2.13
CA GLY A 34 6.50 10.89 2.57
C GLY A 34 5.57 10.39 1.48
N VAL A 35 5.01 11.31 0.69
CA VAL A 35 4.17 10.92 -0.44
C VAL A 35 4.95 10.03 -1.40
N ALA A 36 6.17 10.42 -1.71
CA ALA A 36 7.01 9.65 -2.62
C ALA A 36 7.31 8.26 -2.05
N ASP A 37 7.61 8.19 -0.76
CA ASP A 37 7.90 6.92 -0.11
C ASP A 37 6.70 5.98 -0.16
N VAL A 38 5.52 6.49 0.16
CA VAL A 38 4.30 5.67 0.14
C VAL A 38 3.98 5.24 -1.28
N ALA A 39 4.16 6.13 -2.24
CA ALA A 39 3.92 5.79 -3.63
C ALA A 39 4.83 4.65 -4.09
N MET A 40 6.09 4.69 -3.69
CA MET A 40 7.02 3.62 -4.01
C MET A 40 6.59 2.31 -3.36
N ASP A 41 6.15 2.37 -2.10
CA ASP A 41 5.68 1.18 -1.41
C ASP A 41 4.47 0.59 -2.11
N LEU A 42 3.53 1.43 -2.55
CA LEU A 42 2.37 0.96 -3.28
C LEU A 42 2.78 0.28 -4.59
N ARG A 43 3.73 0.89 -5.29
CA ARG A 43 4.21 0.34 -6.54
C ARG A 43 4.80 -1.04 -6.33
N GLU A 44 5.62 -1.19 -5.29
CA GLU A 44 6.24 -2.46 -5.00
C GLU A 44 5.22 -3.50 -4.58
N LEU A 45 4.24 -3.07 -3.80
CA LEU A 45 3.19 -3.98 -3.36
C LEU A 45 2.42 -4.53 -4.55
N GLU A 46 2.06 -3.67 -5.50
CA GLU A 46 1.33 -4.10 -6.67
C GLU A 46 2.19 -4.92 -7.61
N ALA A 47 3.46 -4.61 -7.70
CA ALA A 47 4.36 -5.37 -8.56
C ALA A 47 4.55 -6.79 -8.04
N GLY A 48 4.37 -7.00 -6.74
CA GLY A 48 4.50 -8.32 -6.15
C GLY A 48 3.29 -9.22 -6.34
N GLN A 49 2.23 -8.69 -6.93
CA GLN A 49 1.04 -9.47 -7.23
C GLN A 49 1.07 -9.95 -8.67
#